data_e7f50d778f8afdeab5ef8de360721911
#
_entry.id   e7f50d778f8afdeab5ef8de360721911
#
_cell.length_a   1.000
_cell.length_b   1.000
_cell.length_c   1.000
_cell.angle_alpha   90.00
_cell.angle_beta   90.00
_cell.angle_gamma   90.00
#
_symmetry.space_group_name_H-M   'P 1'
#
loop_
_entity.id
_entity.type
_entity.pdbx_description
1 polymer ?
#
loop_
_entity_poly.entity_id
_entity_poly.type
_entity_poly.pdbx_seq_one_letter_code
_entity_poly.pdbx_strand_id
1 'polypeptide(L)'
;MIEDFLARALPSKQLVILTGPFMLIYVLLVAILVCYLKKFRQVPTPYTRKIFHFLIFTTAGIFQFRFGLPLVVLFGGIVSGFVLAAVLIGKGFVFYESLARETDRPHRTLFVLVPLGTTALGGVLINLFFPQFAFIGYLVGGWGDAVGEPVGTRWGRHRYAVPSLMGVPAQRSLEGSVAVALVSTAVAFAGFYMLQYPVGTALITALLCGLGSAMVEAISNHGLDNLTIQVAGAGIATLVLG
;
A
#
# COMPACT_ATOMS: atom_id res chain seq x y z
N MET A 1 -26.58 -0.97 2.89
CA MET A 1 -25.20 -0.80 2.35
C MET A 1 -24.12 -0.85 3.44
N ILE A 2 -24.12 0.09 4.45
CA ILE A 2 -23.08 0.09 5.50
C ILE A 2 -23.23 -1.13 6.41
N GLU A 3 -24.41 -1.51 6.83
CA GLU A 3 -24.68 -2.71 7.66
C GLU A 3 -24.24 -3.99 6.96
N ASP A 4 -24.58 -4.14 5.67
CA ASP A 4 -24.15 -5.28 4.86
C ASP A 4 -22.64 -5.31 4.67
N PHE A 5 -22.01 -4.14 4.55
CA PHE A 5 -20.56 -4.03 4.50
C PHE A 5 -19.93 -4.49 5.81
N LEU A 6 -20.42 -4.00 6.96
CA LEU A 6 -19.91 -4.40 8.27
C LEU A 6 -20.11 -5.89 8.53
N ALA A 7 -21.26 -6.44 8.17
CA ALA A 7 -21.53 -7.88 8.29
C ALA A 7 -20.54 -8.73 7.47
N ARG A 8 -20.15 -8.26 6.28
CA ARG A 8 -19.16 -8.94 5.42
C ARG A 8 -17.72 -8.67 5.84
N ALA A 9 -17.44 -7.56 6.53
CA ALA A 9 -16.08 -7.14 6.89
C ALA A 9 -15.60 -7.77 8.20
N LEU A 10 -16.49 -8.02 9.15
CA LEU A 10 -16.10 -8.49 10.49
C LEU A 10 -15.63 -9.96 10.45
N PRO A 11 -14.41 -10.26 10.94
CA PRO A 11 -13.95 -11.63 11.04
C PRO A 11 -14.71 -12.40 12.13
N SER A 12 -15.08 -13.65 11.84
CA SER A 12 -15.67 -14.53 12.85
C SER A 12 -14.64 -14.89 13.93
N LYS A 13 -15.13 -15.22 15.15
CA LYS A 13 -14.25 -15.69 16.25
C LYS A 13 -13.37 -16.86 15.82
N GLN A 14 -13.95 -17.80 15.07
CA GLN A 14 -13.22 -18.95 14.55
C GLN A 14 -12.10 -18.54 13.61
N LEU A 15 -12.34 -17.61 12.69
CA LEU A 15 -11.32 -17.09 11.77
C LEU A 15 -10.16 -16.42 12.55
N VAL A 16 -10.50 -15.61 13.57
CA VAL A 16 -9.49 -14.95 14.43
C VAL A 16 -8.61 -15.98 15.14
N ILE A 17 -9.20 -17.01 15.74
CA ILE A 17 -8.46 -18.03 16.49
C ILE A 17 -7.57 -18.86 15.56
N LEU A 18 -8.05 -19.24 14.39
CA LEU A 18 -7.32 -20.11 13.46
C LEU A 18 -6.23 -19.37 12.70
N THR A 19 -6.47 -18.15 12.25
CA THR A 19 -5.55 -17.45 11.36
C THR A 19 -4.77 -16.32 12.05
N GLY A 20 -5.31 -15.74 13.12
CA GLY A 20 -4.69 -14.63 13.83
C GLY A 20 -3.25 -14.90 14.29
N PRO A 21 -2.93 -16.03 14.95
CA PRO A 21 -1.56 -16.36 15.36
C PRO A 21 -0.57 -16.41 14.19
N PHE A 22 -0.96 -16.99 13.05
CA PHE A 22 -0.10 -17.06 11.86
C PHE A 22 0.14 -15.68 11.26
N MET A 23 -0.89 -14.84 11.20
CA MET A 23 -0.75 -13.46 10.73
C MET A 23 0.14 -12.63 11.65
N LEU A 24 -0.01 -12.81 12.96
CA LEU A 24 0.81 -12.14 13.96
C LEU A 24 2.29 -12.52 13.80
N ILE A 25 2.58 -13.81 13.63
CA ILE A 25 3.94 -14.31 13.36
C ILE A 25 4.46 -13.71 12.05
N TYR A 26 3.66 -13.70 10.98
CA TYR A 26 4.07 -13.13 9.71
C TYR A 26 4.41 -11.63 9.83
N VAL A 27 3.54 -10.83 10.44
CA VAL A 27 3.78 -9.39 10.63
C VAL A 27 5.01 -9.14 11.49
N LEU A 28 5.23 -9.97 12.53
CA LEU A 28 6.43 -9.93 13.36
C LEU A 28 7.69 -10.23 12.54
N LEU A 29 7.66 -11.25 11.68
CA LEU A 29 8.79 -11.59 10.81
C LEU A 29 9.10 -10.46 9.81
N VAL A 30 8.09 -9.84 9.22
CA VAL A 30 8.26 -8.68 8.35
C VAL A 30 8.86 -7.49 9.12
N ALA A 31 8.38 -7.22 10.34
CA ALA A 31 8.93 -6.18 11.20
C ALA A 31 10.40 -6.46 11.57
N ILE A 32 10.73 -7.71 11.94
CA ILE A 32 12.12 -8.15 12.21
C ILE A 32 12.99 -7.95 10.97
N LEU A 33 12.51 -8.33 9.78
CA LEU A 33 13.24 -8.15 8.52
C LEU A 33 13.63 -6.68 8.29
N VAL A 34 12.66 -5.75 8.38
CA VAL A 34 12.96 -4.33 8.15
C VAL A 34 13.83 -3.73 9.26
N CYS A 35 13.69 -4.20 10.50
CA CYS A 35 14.59 -3.85 11.61
C CYS A 35 16.02 -4.34 11.34
N TYR A 36 16.18 -5.57 10.88
CA TYR A 36 17.47 -6.15 10.51
C TYR A 36 18.14 -5.34 9.40
N LEU A 37 17.39 -5.06 8.33
CA LEU A 37 17.88 -4.24 7.22
C LEU A 37 18.29 -2.85 7.69
N LYS A 38 17.50 -2.21 8.55
CA LYS A 38 17.78 -0.88 9.08
C LYS A 38 19.02 -0.88 9.97
N LYS A 39 19.08 -1.78 10.96
CA LYS A 39 20.10 -1.76 12.03
C LYS A 39 21.43 -2.36 11.58
N PHE A 40 21.39 -3.51 10.90
CA PHE A 40 22.61 -4.27 10.58
C PHE A 40 23.10 -4.05 9.15
N ARG A 41 22.19 -3.81 8.20
CA ARG A 41 22.56 -3.55 6.80
C ARG A 41 22.57 -2.06 6.46
N GLN A 42 22.29 -1.19 7.42
CA GLN A 42 22.29 0.27 7.28
C GLN A 42 21.43 0.78 6.09
N VAL A 43 20.37 0.03 5.74
CA VAL A 43 19.48 0.39 4.64
C VAL A 43 18.73 1.68 4.99
N PRO A 44 18.72 2.71 4.12
CA PRO A 44 18.01 3.96 4.36
C PRO A 44 16.49 3.74 4.54
N THR A 45 15.86 4.57 5.38
CA THR A 45 14.42 4.44 5.72
C THR A 45 13.48 4.48 4.51
N PRO A 46 13.72 5.25 3.43
CA PRO A 46 12.88 5.17 2.23
C PRO A 46 12.72 3.75 1.68
N TYR A 47 13.78 2.94 1.76
CA TYR A 47 13.73 1.55 1.27
C TYR A 47 13.09 0.60 2.28
N THR A 48 13.46 0.67 3.57
CA THR A 48 12.89 -0.24 4.59
C THR A 48 11.39 -0.05 4.74
N ARG A 49 10.91 1.21 4.70
CA ARG A 49 9.48 1.55 4.69
C ARG A 49 8.77 0.95 3.48
N LYS A 50 9.36 1.04 2.28
CA LYS A 50 8.77 0.51 1.05
C LYS A 50 8.80 -1.02 0.98
N ILE A 51 9.83 -1.67 1.56
CA ILE A 51 9.84 -3.14 1.72
C ILE A 51 8.70 -3.59 2.65
N PHE A 52 8.53 -2.92 3.80
CA PHE A 52 7.40 -3.20 4.70
C PHE A 52 6.07 -3.05 3.97
N HIS A 53 5.85 -1.90 3.33
CA HIS A 53 4.65 -1.59 2.56
C HIS A 53 4.36 -2.64 1.48
N PHE A 54 5.35 -2.96 0.65
CA PHE A 54 5.25 -3.96 -0.41
C PHE A 54 4.77 -5.33 0.12
N LEU A 55 5.40 -5.84 1.17
CA LEU A 55 5.06 -7.15 1.75
C LEU A 55 3.65 -7.15 2.34
N ILE A 56 3.27 -6.10 3.07
CA ILE A 56 1.95 -6.01 3.68
C ILE A 56 0.84 -5.90 2.63
N PHE A 57 1.00 -5.05 1.62
CA PHE A 57 -0.01 -4.88 0.58
C PHE A 57 -0.12 -6.09 -0.34
N THR A 58 1.00 -6.74 -0.68
CA THR A 58 0.98 -7.99 -1.44
C THR A 58 0.16 -9.05 -0.71
N THR A 59 0.39 -9.20 0.59
CA THR A 59 -0.35 -10.14 1.44
C THR A 59 -1.83 -9.77 1.53
N ALA A 60 -2.15 -8.48 1.70
CA ALA A 60 -3.53 -8.00 1.71
C ALA A 60 -4.24 -8.29 0.37
N GLY A 61 -3.57 -8.04 -0.76
CA GLY A 61 -4.09 -8.36 -2.10
C GLY A 61 -4.36 -9.85 -2.30
N ILE A 62 -3.43 -10.71 -1.87
CA ILE A 62 -3.61 -12.17 -1.92
C ILE A 62 -4.77 -12.60 -1.01
N PHE A 63 -4.86 -12.07 0.21
CA PHE A 63 -5.95 -12.40 1.13
C PHE A 63 -7.30 -11.94 0.58
N GLN A 64 -7.37 -10.72 0.01
CA GLN A 64 -8.58 -10.23 -0.64
C GLN A 64 -9.02 -11.14 -1.78
N PHE A 65 -8.08 -11.55 -2.63
CA PHE A 65 -8.37 -12.38 -3.80
C PHE A 65 -8.82 -13.80 -3.42
N ARG A 66 -8.19 -14.42 -2.39
CA ARG A 66 -8.41 -15.82 -2.05
C ARG A 66 -9.44 -16.06 -0.95
N PHE A 67 -9.54 -15.14 0.00
CA PHE A 67 -10.30 -15.35 1.24
C PHE A 67 -11.29 -14.23 1.54
N GLY A 68 -11.20 -13.11 0.79
CA GLY A 68 -12.11 -11.99 0.92
C GLY A 68 -11.81 -11.04 2.08
N LEU A 69 -12.74 -10.11 2.29
CA LEU A 69 -12.59 -8.95 3.17
C LEU A 69 -12.34 -9.28 4.66
N PRO A 70 -12.99 -10.28 5.29
CA PRO A 70 -12.78 -10.54 6.72
C PRO A 70 -11.33 -10.83 7.08
N LEU A 71 -10.61 -11.56 6.20
CA LEU A 71 -9.20 -11.88 6.43
C LEU A 71 -8.31 -10.64 6.29
N VAL A 72 -8.63 -9.77 5.34
CA VAL A 72 -7.91 -8.48 5.15
C VAL A 72 -8.13 -7.54 6.33
N VAL A 73 -9.35 -7.48 6.87
CA VAL A 73 -9.66 -6.67 8.05
C VAL A 73 -8.89 -7.15 9.27
N LEU A 74 -8.86 -8.47 9.52
CA LEU A 74 -8.07 -9.05 10.61
C LEU A 74 -6.58 -8.74 10.44
N PHE A 75 -6.05 -8.98 9.25
CA PHE A 75 -4.65 -8.72 8.93
C PHE A 75 -4.29 -7.24 9.07
N GLY A 76 -5.12 -6.34 8.50
CA GLY A 76 -4.94 -4.89 8.61
C GLY A 76 -4.98 -4.41 10.05
N GLY A 77 -5.86 -4.98 10.89
CA GLY A 77 -5.92 -4.69 12.33
C GLY A 77 -4.63 -5.08 13.06
N ILE A 78 -4.07 -6.27 12.77
CA ILE A 78 -2.80 -6.73 13.34
C ILE A 78 -1.64 -5.80 12.90
N VAL A 79 -1.54 -5.50 11.61
CA VAL A 79 -0.52 -4.58 11.07
C VAL A 79 -0.63 -3.20 11.71
N SER A 80 -1.86 -2.67 11.82
CA SER A 80 -2.11 -1.37 12.47
C SER A 80 -1.66 -1.37 13.92
N GLY A 81 -1.93 -2.45 14.66
CA GLY A 81 -1.47 -2.62 16.03
C GLY A 81 0.06 -2.54 16.16
N PHE A 82 0.80 -3.22 15.26
CA PHE A 82 2.27 -3.16 15.22
C PHE A 82 2.80 -1.75 14.92
N VAL A 83 2.21 -1.07 13.93
CA VAL A 83 2.63 0.29 13.56
C VAL A 83 2.31 1.28 14.67
N LEU A 84 1.12 1.18 15.29
CA LEU A 84 0.75 2.02 16.43
C LEU A 84 1.64 1.78 17.63
N ALA A 85 1.97 0.53 17.95
CA ALA A 85 2.95 0.21 19.00
C ALA A 85 4.32 0.84 18.71
N ALA A 86 4.79 0.78 17.46
CA ALA A 86 6.04 1.45 17.06
C ALA A 86 5.99 2.97 17.27
N VAL A 87 4.86 3.60 16.93
CA VAL A 87 4.63 5.04 17.12
C VAL A 87 4.59 5.40 18.61
N LEU A 88 3.95 4.60 19.45
CA LEU A 88 3.87 4.83 20.89
C LEU A 88 5.24 4.72 21.58
N ILE A 89 6.08 3.76 21.17
CA ILE A 89 7.46 3.65 21.68
C ILE A 89 8.31 4.80 21.13
N GLY A 90 8.17 5.15 19.86
CA GLY A 90 8.76 6.34 19.25
C GLY A 90 10.23 6.26 18.92
N LYS A 91 10.93 7.42 19.02
CA LYS A 91 12.34 7.57 18.65
C LYS A 91 13.26 6.60 19.38
N GLY A 92 14.22 6.04 18.63
CA GLY A 92 15.17 5.05 19.16
C GLY A 92 14.67 3.60 19.02
N PHE A 93 13.37 3.38 18.82
CA PHE A 93 12.87 2.05 18.53
C PHE A 93 13.12 1.70 17.05
N VAL A 94 13.87 0.64 16.79
CA VAL A 94 14.38 0.31 15.46
C VAL A 94 13.25 0.15 14.44
N PHE A 95 12.11 -0.42 14.82
CA PHE A 95 10.97 -0.56 13.92
C PHE A 95 10.37 0.81 13.55
N TYR A 96 10.21 1.72 14.53
CA TYR A 96 9.82 3.11 14.25
C TYR A 96 10.80 3.78 13.29
N GLU A 97 12.12 3.66 13.54
CA GLU A 97 13.16 4.24 12.68
C GLU A 97 13.21 3.62 11.27
N SER A 98 12.67 2.40 11.11
CA SER A 98 12.50 1.74 9.80
C SER A 98 11.35 2.31 8.97
N LEU A 99 10.40 3.02 9.60
CA LEU A 99 9.20 3.57 8.98
C LEU A 99 9.23 5.10 8.88
N ALA A 100 9.79 5.78 9.88
CA ALA A 100 9.77 7.24 10.05
C ALA A 100 11.01 7.89 9.43
N ARG A 101 10.86 8.60 8.29
CA ARG A 101 11.96 9.25 7.58
C ARG A 101 12.48 10.47 8.32
N GLU A 102 13.79 10.69 8.25
CA GLU A 102 14.42 11.91 8.79
C GLU A 102 14.00 13.19 8.03
N THR A 103 13.71 13.05 6.73
CA THR A 103 13.25 14.16 5.88
C THR A 103 11.87 14.69 6.27
N ASP A 104 11.09 13.93 7.06
CA ASP A 104 9.75 14.30 7.49
C ASP A 104 9.75 15.12 8.80
N ARG A 105 10.91 15.58 9.29
CA ARG A 105 11.01 16.48 10.45
C ARG A 105 10.31 17.81 10.19
N PRO A 106 9.64 18.38 11.21
CA PRO A 106 9.52 17.88 12.58
C PRO A 106 8.43 16.84 12.80
N HIS A 107 7.65 16.47 11.78
CA HIS A 107 6.40 15.71 11.87
C HIS A 107 6.54 14.21 11.53
N ARG A 108 7.69 13.60 11.83
CA ARG A 108 8.00 12.18 11.49
C ARG A 108 6.89 11.20 11.85
N THR A 109 6.35 11.31 13.05
CA THR A 109 5.26 10.44 13.55
C THR A 109 3.98 10.60 12.74
N LEU A 110 3.62 11.84 12.40
CA LEU A 110 2.46 12.13 11.56
C LEU A 110 2.60 11.45 10.19
N PHE A 111 3.81 11.47 9.61
CA PHE A 111 4.10 10.83 8.33
C PHE A 111 4.25 9.29 8.39
N VAL A 112 4.08 8.68 9.55
CA VAL A 112 3.79 7.26 9.74
C VAL A 112 2.28 7.01 9.88
N LEU A 113 1.59 7.88 10.64
CA LEU A 113 0.14 7.74 10.91
C LEU A 113 -0.74 8.08 9.70
N VAL A 114 -0.38 9.11 8.92
CA VAL A 114 -1.16 9.49 7.73
C VAL A 114 -1.22 8.34 6.72
N PRO A 115 -0.10 7.71 6.29
CA PRO A 115 -0.16 6.55 5.42
C PRO A 115 -0.92 5.37 6.01
N LEU A 116 -0.84 5.13 7.32
CA LEU A 116 -1.62 4.10 7.98
C LEU A 116 -3.12 4.36 7.84
N GLY A 117 -3.56 5.58 8.17
CA GLY A 117 -4.97 5.98 8.09
C GLY A 117 -5.50 5.97 6.66
N THR A 118 -4.71 6.49 5.70
CA THR A 118 -5.10 6.52 4.27
C THR A 118 -5.12 5.13 3.65
N THR A 119 -4.23 4.23 4.08
CA THR A 119 -4.29 2.81 3.71
C THR A 119 -5.58 2.15 4.16
N ALA A 120 -5.95 2.35 5.43
CA ALA A 120 -7.18 1.80 5.99
C ALA A 120 -8.42 2.38 5.29
N LEU A 121 -8.46 3.70 5.09
CA LEU A 121 -9.55 4.38 4.38
C LEU A 121 -9.65 3.91 2.93
N GLY A 122 -8.53 3.81 2.21
CA GLY A 122 -8.48 3.27 0.86
C GLY A 122 -9.04 1.85 0.79
N GLY A 123 -8.63 0.99 1.72
CA GLY A 123 -9.14 -0.37 1.85
C GLY A 123 -10.66 -0.42 2.08
N VAL A 124 -11.20 0.46 2.94
CA VAL A 124 -12.66 0.57 3.15
C VAL A 124 -13.36 1.00 1.86
N LEU A 125 -12.86 2.06 1.20
CA LEU A 125 -13.50 2.60 0.00
C LEU A 125 -13.50 1.61 -1.17
N ILE A 126 -12.38 0.91 -1.43
CA ILE A 126 -12.34 -0.06 -2.53
C ILE A 126 -13.24 -1.27 -2.26
N ASN A 127 -13.37 -1.71 -1.02
CA ASN A 127 -14.25 -2.82 -0.68
C ASN A 127 -15.73 -2.42 -0.62
N LEU A 128 -16.02 -1.16 -0.37
CA LEU A 128 -17.38 -0.63 -0.35
C LEU A 128 -17.91 -0.37 -1.76
N PHE A 129 -17.09 0.27 -2.61
CA PHE A 129 -17.51 0.74 -3.93
C PHE A 129 -17.04 -0.15 -5.09
N PHE A 130 -15.94 -0.88 -4.94
CA PHE A 130 -15.30 -1.68 -6.00
C PHE A 130 -14.93 -3.09 -5.52
N PRO A 131 -15.84 -3.82 -4.83
CA PRO A 131 -15.50 -5.08 -4.14
C PRO A 131 -14.94 -6.15 -5.07
N GLN A 132 -15.38 -6.20 -6.32
CA GLN A 132 -14.94 -7.18 -7.32
C GLN A 132 -13.44 -7.04 -7.65
N PHE A 133 -12.94 -5.80 -7.69
CA PHE A 133 -11.54 -5.50 -8.02
C PHE A 133 -10.76 -4.89 -6.86
N ALA A 134 -11.25 -5.02 -5.62
CA ALA A 134 -10.55 -4.50 -4.44
C ALA A 134 -9.13 -5.06 -4.31
N PHE A 135 -8.91 -6.34 -4.68
CA PHE A 135 -7.59 -6.95 -4.66
C PHE A 135 -6.60 -6.27 -5.64
N ILE A 136 -7.09 -5.80 -6.80
CA ILE A 136 -6.28 -5.01 -7.76
C ILE A 136 -5.87 -3.70 -7.09
N GLY A 137 -6.78 -3.01 -6.39
CA GLY A 137 -6.46 -1.80 -5.63
C GLY A 137 -5.32 -2.03 -4.63
N TYR A 138 -5.36 -3.10 -3.84
CA TYR A 138 -4.27 -3.46 -2.92
C TYR A 138 -2.97 -3.76 -3.66
N LEU A 139 -3.00 -4.57 -4.72
CA LEU A 139 -1.79 -4.94 -5.44
C LEU A 139 -1.15 -3.75 -6.14
N VAL A 140 -1.94 -2.94 -6.84
CA VAL A 140 -1.46 -1.74 -7.55
C VAL A 140 -0.95 -0.70 -6.55
N GLY A 141 -1.68 -0.45 -5.45
CA GLY A 141 -1.24 0.43 -4.38
C GLY A 141 0.05 -0.04 -3.72
N GLY A 142 0.16 -1.34 -3.46
CA GLY A 142 1.33 -1.93 -2.83
C GLY A 142 2.57 -1.94 -3.71
N TRP A 143 2.45 -2.37 -4.94
CA TRP A 143 3.59 -2.54 -5.86
C TRP A 143 3.98 -1.22 -6.52
N GLY A 144 3.01 -0.45 -7.00
CA GLY A 144 3.26 0.84 -7.65
C GLY A 144 3.94 1.82 -6.71
N ASP A 145 3.32 2.06 -5.54
CA ASP A 145 3.89 2.98 -4.55
C ASP A 145 5.23 2.48 -3.97
N ALA A 146 5.44 1.16 -3.88
CA ALA A 146 6.70 0.61 -3.38
C ALA A 146 7.90 0.93 -4.25
N VAL A 147 7.73 1.15 -5.55
CA VAL A 147 8.85 1.41 -6.48
C VAL A 147 9.08 2.89 -6.77
N GLY A 148 8.06 3.73 -6.67
CA GLY A 148 8.15 5.15 -7.03
C GLY A 148 9.23 5.91 -6.26
N GLU A 149 9.21 5.84 -4.92
CA GLU A 149 10.19 6.50 -4.05
C GLU A 149 11.62 5.94 -4.20
N PRO A 150 11.86 4.60 -4.18
CA PRO A 150 13.19 4.04 -4.42
C PRO A 150 13.79 4.39 -5.77
N VAL A 151 13.00 4.28 -6.86
CA VAL A 151 13.46 4.64 -8.21
C VAL A 151 13.75 6.13 -8.31
N GLY A 152 12.84 6.97 -7.82
CA GLY A 152 13.02 8.43 -7.81
C GLY A 152 14.22 8.88 -6.97
N THR A 153 14.49 8.20 -5.85
CA THR A 153 15.64 8.50 -5.00
C THR A 153 16.96 8.14 -5.68
N ARG A 154 17.02 6.99 -6.37
CA ARG A 154 18.25 6.46 -6.96
C ARG A 154 18.56 7.01 -8.36
N TRP A 155 17.53 7.16 -9.19
CA TRP A 155 17.67 7.50 -10.61
C TRP A 155 16.90 8.75 -11.04
N GLY A 156 16.16 9.40 -10.13
CA GLY A 156 15.35 10.59 -10.43
C GLY A 156 16.20 11.81 -10.80
N ARG A 157 16.22 12.15 -12.08
CA ARG A 157 16.88 13.32 -12.66
C ARG A 157 15.89 14.47 -12.85
N HIS A 158 14.67 14.18 -13.29
CA HIS A 158 13.63 15.15 -13.57
C HIS A 158 12.66 15.24 -12.37
N ARG A 159 13.04 16.06 -11.39
CA ARG A 159 12.28 16.24 -10.15
C ARG A 159 11.26 17.35 -10.29
N TYR A 160 10.11 17.17 -9.65
CA TYR A 160 9.05 18.17 -9.56
C TYR A 160 8.47 18.21 -8.14
N ALA A 161 7.96 19.40 -7.77
CA ALA A 161 7.30 19.59 -6.48
C ALA A 161 5.85 19.08 -6.55
N VAL A 162 5.40 18.48 -5.46
CA VAL A 162 4.00 18.08 -5.25
C VAL A 162 3.46 18.80 -4.02
N PRO A 163 2.11 18.84 -3.82
CA PRO A 163 1.53 19.48 -2.65
C PRO A 163 2.17 19.00 -1.36
N SER A 164 2.62 19.92 -0.52
CA SER A 164 3.22 19.61 0.78
C SER A 164 2.15 19.42 1.84
N LEU A 165 2.41 18.54 2.81
CA LEU A 165 1.61 18.39 4.00
C LEU A 165 2.36 19.02 5.18
N MET A 166 1.68 19.85 5.99
CA MET A 166 2.25 20.49 7.20
C MET A 166 3.56 21.25 6.95
N GLY A 167 3.70 21.84 5.76
CA GLY A 167 4.90 22.59 5.39
C GLY A 167 6.15 21.76 5.10
N VAL A 168 6.07 20.42 5.12
CA VAL A 168 7.19 19.55 4.77
C VAL A 168 7.25 19.41 3.24
N PRO A 169 8.33 19.87 2.58
CA PRO A 169 8.45 19.81 1.13
C PRO A 169 8.35 18.38 0.61
N ALA A 170 7.57 18.20 -0.44
CA ALA A 170 7.40 16.93 -1.12
C ALA A 170 7.86 17.03 -2.57
N GLN A 171 8.68 16.09 -3.00
CA GLN A 171 9.20 16.01 -4.35
C GLN A 171 9.04 14.60 -4.90
N ARG A 172 8.77 14.53 -6.20
CA ARG A 172 8.75 13.30 -6.97
C ARG A 172 9.65 13.42 -8.21
N SER A 173 9.76 12.37 -8.99
CA SER A 173 10.50 12.39 -10.25
C SER A 173 9.73 11.70 -11.36
N LEU A 174 9.94 12.11 -12.60
CA LEU A 174 9.35 11.45 -13.76
C LEU A 174 9.73 9.98 -13.85
N GLU A 175 11.00 9.67 -13.52
CA GLU A 175 11.49 8.28 -13.51
C GLU A 175 10.77 7.42 -12.47
N GLY A 176 10.49 7.99 -11.29
CA GLY A 176 9.69 7.33 -10.26
C GLY A 176 8.26 7.09 -10.75
N SER A 177 7.60 8.08 -11.33
CA SER A 177 6.22 7.96 -11.83
C SER A 177 6.12 6.98 -13.01
N VAL A 178 7.13 6.92 -13.89
CA VAL A 178 7.21 5.89 -14.94
C VAL A 178 7.33 4.49 -14.33
N ALA A 179 8.15 4.32 -13.29
CA ALA A 179 8.26 3.04 -12.58
C ALA A 179 6.92 2.64 -11.95
N VAL A 180 6.19 3.59 -11.35
CA VAL A 180 4.82 3.35 -10.83
C VAL A 180 3.90 2.87 -11.94
N ALA A 181 3.88 3.55 -13.10
CA ALA A 181 3.05 3.17 -14.24
C ALA A 181 3.35 1.73 -14.70
N LEU A 182 4.62 1.41 -14.91
CA LEU A 182 5.05 0.10 -15.43
C LEU A 182 4.73 -1.04 -14.45
N VAL A 183 5.07 -0.86 -13.17
CA VAL A 183 4.86 -1.91 -12.15
C VAL A 183 3.38 -2.08 -11.84
N SER A 184 2.62 -1.00 -11.75
CA SER A 184 1.16 -1.06 -11.58
C SER A 184 0.48 -1.76 -12.77
N THR A 185 0.91 -1.47 -14.01
CA THR A 185 0.45 -2.18 -15.20
C THR A 185 0.75 -3.67 -15.12
N ALA A 186 1.98 -4.03 -14.80
CA ALA A 186 2.40 -5.44 -14.75
C ALA A 186 1.60 -6.24 -13.72
N VAL A 187 1.42 -5.69 -12.49
CA VAL A 187 0.70 -6.41 -11.43
C VAL A 187 -0.81 -6.43 -11.69
N ALA A 188 -1.39 -5.37 -12.26
CA ALA A 188 -2.80 -5.37 -12.66
C ALA A 188 -3.05 -6.39 -13.79
N PHE A 189 -2.17 -6.44 -14.80
CA PHE A 189 -2.24 -7.43 -15.87
C PHE A 189 -2.20 -8.86 -15.32
N ALA A 190 -1.26 -9.16 -14.42
CA ALA A 190 -1.20 -10.47 -13.78
C ALA A 190 -2.50 -10.80 -13.03
N GLY A 191 -3.09 -9.84 -12.31
CA GLY A 191 -4.37 -10.01 -11.62
C GLY A 191 -5.53 -10.30 -12.58
N PHE A 192 -5.65 -9.56 -13.69
CA PHE A 192 -6.71 -9.80 -14.69
C PHE A 192 -6.49 -11.11 -15.45
N TYR A 193 -5.25 -11.47 -15.74
CA TYR A 193 -4.92 -12.74 -16.34
C TYR A 193 -5.30 -13.93 -15.43
N MET A 194 -5.08 -13.81 -14.12
CA MET A 194 -5.53 -14.80 -13.14
C MET A 194 -7.06 -14.91 -13.05
N LEU A 195 -7.79 -13.83 -13.33
CA LEU A 195 -9.25 -13.82 -13.47
C LEU A 195 -9.74 -14.32 -14.84
N GLN A 196 -8.84 -14.80 -15.70
CA GLN A 196 -9.15 -15.36 -17.03
C GLN A 196 -9.77 -14.37 -18.00
N TYR A 197 -9.52 -13.04 -17.85
CA TYR A 197 -9.90 -12.07 -18.88
C TYR A 197 -9.09 -12.29 -20.16
N PRO A 198 -9.69 -12.03 -21.36
CA PRO A 198 -8.95 -12.06 -22.62
C PRO A 198 -7.71 -11.18 -22.57
N VAL A 199 -6.59 -11.67 -23.12
CA VAL A 199 -5.27 -11.01 -23.00
C VAL A 199 -5.31 -9.54 -23.45
N GLY A 200 -6.00 -9.24 -24.56
CA GLY A 200 -6.14 -7.86 -25.05
C GLY A 200 -6.87 -6.95 -24.08
N THR A 201 -8.01 -7.41 -23.54
CA THR A 201 -8.80 -6.67 -22.55
C THR A 201 -8.02 -6.50 -21.26
N ALA A 202 -7.37 -7.56 -20.77
CA ALA A 202 -6.53 -7.51 -19.58
C ALA A 202 -5.38 -6.51 -19.72
N LEU A 203 -4.71 -6.49 -20.89
CA LEU A 203 -3.61 -5.57 -21.15
C LEU A 203 -4.07 -4.10 -21.20
N ILE A 204 -5.15 -3.83 -21.92
CA ILE A 204 -5.69 -2.46 -22.03
C ILE A 204 -6.12 -1.94 -20.66
N THR A 205 -6.87 -2.75 -19.90
CA THR A 205 -7.32 -2.36 -18.56
C THR A 205 -6.15 -2.16 -17.61
N ALA A 206 -5.14 -3.03 -17.68
CA ALA A 206 -3.94 -2.91 -16.86
C ALA A 206 -3.13 -1.64 -17.19
N LEU A 207 -3.00 -1.29 -18.47
CA LEU A 207 -2.38 -0.02 -18.91
C LEU A 207 -3.13 1.18 -18.35
N LEU A 208 -4.45 1.19 -18.40
CA LEU A 208 -5.27 2.26 -17.83
C LEU A 208 -5.09 2.33 -16.29
N CYS A 209 -5.08 1.20 -15.58
CA CYS A 209 -4.80 1.15 -14.15
C CYS A 209 -3.40 1.70 -13.84
N GLY A 210 -2.37 1.31 -14.60
CA GLY A 210 -1.01 1.77 -14.40
C GLY A 210 -0.83 3.26 -14.64
N LEU A 211 -1.37 3.78 -15.75
CA LEU A 211 -1.34 5.21 -16.07
C LEU A 211 -2.13 6.03 -15.05
N GLY A 212 -3.36 5.62 -14.72
CA GLY A 212 -4.18 6.29 -13.71
C GLY A 212 -3.51 6.30 -12.35
N SER A 213 -2.88 5.19 -11.94
CA SER A 213 -2.13 5.11 -10.69
C SER A 213 -0.93 6.06 -10.66
N ALA A 214 -0.17 6.13 -11.75
CA ALA A 214 0.95 7.06 -11.86
C ALA A 214 0.50 8.52 -11.85
N MET A 215 -0.63 8.84 -12.50
CA MET A 215 -1.19 10.19 -12.49
C MET A 215 -1.61 10.64 -11.09
N VAL A 216 -2.38 9.80 -10.36
CA VAL A 216 -2.80 10.16 -9.01
C VAL A 216 -1.62 10.18 -8.03
N GLU A 217 -0.62 9.30 -8.21
CA GLU A 217 0.62 9.30 -7.44
C GLU A 217 1.39 10.60 -7.67
N ALA A 218 1.53 11.04 -8.92
CA ALA A 218 2.27 12.23 -9.31
C ALA A 218 1.73 13.53 -8.70
N ILE A 219 0.44 13.59 -8.38
CA ILE A 219 -0.19 14.78 -7.77
C ILE A 219 -0.50 14.61 -6.28
N SER A 220 -0.39 13.41 -5.74
CA SER A 220 -0.67 13.12 -4.33
C SER A 220 0.50 13.57 -3.44
N ASN A 221 0.19 14.14 -2.28
CA ASN A 221 1.19 14.39 -1.27
C ASN A 221 1.56 13.11 -0.51
N HIS A 222 2.57 13.21 0.36
CA HIS A 222 3.08 12.07 1.14
C HIS A 222 2.00 11.41 2.00
N GLY A 223 1.75 10.13 1.70
CA GLY A 223 0.85 9.26 2.44
C GLY A 223 -0.60 9.29 1.97
N LEU A 224 -1.06 10.29 1.18
CA LEU A 224 -2.36 10.23 0.52
C LEU A 224 -2.35 9.30 -0.71
N ASP A 225 -1.18 9.09 -1.30
CA ASP A 225 -0.93 8.13 -2.37
C ASP A 225 -1.44 6.73 -2.03
N ASN A 226 -1.29 6.29 -0.79
CA ASN A 226 -1.81 5.00 -0.34
C ASN A 226 -3.33 4.83 -0.55
N LEU A 227 -4.09 5.91 -0.41
CA LEU A 227 -5.52 5.92 -0.68
C LEU A 227 -5.81 6.05 -2.17
N THR A 228 -5.20 7.08 -2.81
CA THR A 228 -5.56 7.48 -4.17
C THR A 228 -5.19 6.41 -5.20
N ILE A 229 -4.04 5.75 -5.05
CA ILE A 229 -3.62 4.67 -5.95
C ILE A 229 -4.53 3.45 -5.81
N GLN A 230 -4.90 3.06 -4.58
CA GLN A 230 -5.85 1.95 -4.36
C GLN A 230 -7.19 2.21 -5.04
N VAL A 231 -7.76 3.40 -4.82
CA VAL A 231 -9.06 3.79 -5.38
C VAL A 231 -8.99 3.89 -6.91
N ALA A 232 -7.91 4.48 -7.45
CA ALA A 232 -7.72 4.57 -8.91
C ALA A 232 -7.62 3.17 -9.54
N GLY A 233 -6.80 2.27 -8.98
CA GLY A 233 -6.62 0.92 -9.51
C GLY A 233 -7.92 0.11 -9.53
N ALA A 234 -8.62 0.03 -8.38
CA ALA A 234 -9.88 -0.69 -8.28
C ALA A 234 -11.02 -0.03 -9.07
N GLY A 235 -11.09 1.30 -9.05
CA GLY A 235 -12.12 2.08 -9.75
C GLY A 235 -12.00 1.96 -11.27
N ILE A 236 -10.80 2.12 -11.84
CA ILE A 236 -10.57 1.95 -13.28
C ILE A 236 -10.90 0.53 -13.72
N ALA A 237 -10.46 -0.48 -12.94
CA ALA A 237 -10.80 -1.88 -13.22
C ALA A 237 -12.32 -2.10 -13.27
N THR A 238 -13.06 -1.51 -12.32
CA THR A 238 -14.53 -1.61 -12.28
C THR A 238 -15.18 -0.88 -13.44
N LEU A 239 -14.69 0.31 -13.82
CA LEU A 239 -15.27 1.09 -14.94
C LEU A 239 -15.09 0.42 -16.30
N VAL A 240 -14.03 -0.39 -16.47
CA VAL A 240 -13.71 -1.02 -17.75
C VAL A 240 -14.26 -2.45 -17.85
N LEU A 241 -14.30 -3.18 -16.74
CA LEU A 241 -14.61 -4.62 -16.71
C LEU A 241 -15.86 -4.97 -15.91
N GLY A 242 -16.44 -3.99 -15.18
CA GLY A 242 -17.59 -4.17 -14.28
C GLY A 242 -18.98 -4.07 -14.94
#